data_5d4e0d495f7b1e0d85ada3308bdfe6e1
#
_entry.id   5d4e0d495f7b1e0d85ada3308bdfe6e1
#
_cell.length_a   1.000
_cell.length_b   1.000
_cell.length_c   1.000
_cell.angle_alpha   90.00
_cell.angle_beta   90.00
_cell.angle_gamma   90.00
#
_symmetry.space_group_name_H-M   'P 1'
#
loop_
_entity.id
_entity.type
_entity.pdbx_description
1 polymer ?
#
loop_
_entity_poly.entity_id
_entity_poly.type
_entity_poly.pdbx_seq_one_letter_code
_entity_poly.pdbx_strand_id
1 'polypeptide(L)'
;IRIYNTKIRATQFVTPGAFEDMPERVDNCVVKSTDFGSVLSHVVSSFASILESTFEMGRLFVQNPPSRALKSLESSCDSSDLEIIYHEYPRLKREDLSPIYESLHQKVLGQHESKKALITSLYKLIVMSDERPSVVLFYGPSGVGKTETGKCLSEAIGGELTRVQFSMMQTNEAYEYLFGAEHSKASFARDLLGRESNVVLIDEFEKVQPSLYNMFYQLFDEGKYVDTNYEVDARGVLFLLTSNFPSEKAARRALGSAMFSRISVCIGFEDLDPEDKAKIAESRFDEVMGKLNEDERATIEASNILAWFRENAGRYDNMRTLKNKVEKAVFERLSDPIINEGSHE
;
A
#
# COMPACT_ATOMS: atom_id res chain seq x y z
N ILE A 1 11.90 11.08 -22.72
CA ILE A 1 12.22 9.65 -22.64
C ILE A 1 11.39 8.83 -23.64
N ARG A 2 10.07 9.05 -23.74
CA ARG A 2 9.23 8.33 -24.72
C ARG A 2 9.67 8.62 -26.18
N ILE A 3 9.93 9.89 -26.49
CA ILE A 3 10.44 10.32 -27.81
C ILE A 3 11.83 9.74 -28.04
N TYR A 4 12.70 9.75 -27.04
CA TYR A 4 14.04 9.16 -27.11
C TYR A 4 14.02 7.66 -27.45
N ASN A 5 13.18 6.88 -26.75
CA ASN A 5 13.02 5.46 -27.05
C ASN A 5 12.50 5.19 -28.47
N THR A 6 11.65 6.07 -29.00
CA THR A 6 11.16 5.98 -30.39
C THR A 6 12.27 6.29 -31.38
N LYS A 7 13.07 7.33 -31.13
CA LYS A 7 14.23 7.67 -31.98
C LYS A 7 15.31 6.59 -31.95
N ILE A 8 15.66 6.03 -30.78
CA ILE A 8 16.64 4.94 -30.70
C ILE A 8 16.16 3.68 -31.46
N ARG A 9 14.90 3.31 -31.34
CA ARG A 9 14.36 2.17 -32.11
C ARG A 9 14.42 2.41 -33.62
N ALA A 10 14.21 3.65 -34.06
CA ALA A 10 14.34 4.02 -35.46
C ALA A 10 15.80 3.98 -35.93
N THR A 11 16.78 4.42 -35.11
CA THR A 11 18.20 4.47 -35.48
C THR A 11 18.90 3.11 -35.46
N GLN A 12 18.37 2.09 -34.79
CA GLN A 12 18.92 0.72 -34.86
C GLN A 12 18.87 0.09 -36.26
N PHE A 13 18.10 0.66 -37.19
CA PHE A 13 17.92 0.20 -38.57
C PHE A 13 18.49 1.15 -39.62
N VAL A 14 19.23 2.18 -39.25
CA VAL A 14 19.76 3.19 -40.19
C VAL A 14 21.28 3.12 -40.22
N THR A 15 21.82 3.20 -41.44
CA THR A 15 23.26 3.18 -41.73
C THR A 15 24.00 4.31 -40.98
N PRO A 16 25.18 4.05 -40.35
CA PRO A 16 25.92 5.11 -39.70
C PRO A 16 26.23 6.28 -40.64
N GLY A 17 25.81 7.49 -40.26
CA GLY A 17 26.03 8.72 -41.00
C GLY A 17 24.77 9.38 -41.59
N ALA A 18 23.57 8.87 -41.38
CA ALA A 18 22.36 9.36 -42.04
C ALA A 18 21.55 10.41 -41.26
N PHE A 19 21.83 10.70 -40.00
CA PHE A 19 21.10 11.72 -39.21
C PHE A 19 22.04 12.40 -38.19
N GLU A 20 22.48 13.62 -38.51
CA GLU A 20 22.73 14.66 -37.52
C GLU A 20 21.35 15.32 -37.25
N ASP A 21 20.53 14.67 -36.43
CA ASP A 21 19.30 15.31 -35.95
C ASP A 21 19.71 16.46 -35.02
N MET A 22 19.42 17.69 -35.43
CA MET A 22 19.54 18.86 -34.54
C MET A 22 18.70 18.60 -33.30
N PRO A 23 19.17 18.97 -32.10
CA PRO A 23 18.38 18.83 -30.87
C PRO A 23 17.01 19.47 -31.02
N GLU A 24 15.98 18.75 -30.63
CA GLU A 24 14.61 19.26 -30.67
C GLU A 24 14.42 20.30 -29.55
N ARG A 25 13.96 21.52 -29.95
CA ARG A 25 13.73 22.59 -28.97
C ARG A 25 12.45 22.35 -28.18
N VAL A 26 12.58 22.30 -26.84
CA VAL A 26 11.48 22.05 -25.89
C VAL A 26 11.57 23.05 -24.75
N ASP A 27 10.54 23.88 -24.54
CA ASP A 27 10.55 24.86 -23.44
C ASP A 27 10.51 24.18 -22.07
N ASN A 28 9.70 23.12 -21.89
CA ASN A 28 9.57 22.36 -20.66
C ASN A 28 9.58 20.87 -20.95
N CYS A 29 10.43 20.12 -20.26
CA CYS A 29 10.48 18.68 -20.31
C CYS A 29 10.08 18.11 -18.94
N VAL A 30 9.14 17.15 -18.91
CA VAL A 30 8.68 16.48 -17.68
C VAL A 30 8.99 15.02 -17.78
N VAL A 31 9.71 14.50 -16.80
CA VAL A 31 10.05 13.07 -16.66
C VAL A 31 9.45 12.54 -15.38
N LYS A 32 8.51 11.61 -15.51
CA LYS A 32 7.86 10.97 -14.38
C LYS A 32 8.67 9.76 -13.90
N SER A 33 8.50 9.38 -12.65
CA SER A 33 9.14 8.17 -12.07
C SER A 33 8.85 6.90 -12.90
N THR A 34 7.66 6.80 -13.49
CA THR A 34 7.25 5.69 -14.37
C THR A 34 8.01 5.64 -15.69
N ASP A 35 8.50 6.78 -16.19
CA ASP A 35 9.19 6.84 -17.48
C ASP A 35 10.56 6.16 -17.43
N PHE A 36 11.19 6.13 -16.25
CA PHE A 36 12.43 5.40 -16.04
C PHE A 36 12.26 3.88 -16.24
N GLY A 37 11.08 3.34 -15.98
CA GLY A 37 10.79 1.92 -16.17
C GLY A 37 10.83 1.44 -17.63
N SER A 38 10.82 2.34 -18.60
CA SER A 38 10.80 2.01 -20.03
C SER A 38 12.14 2.20 -20.75
N VAL A 39 13.22 2.55 -20.03
CA VAL A 39 14.54 2.80 -20.60
C VAL A 39 15.59 1.80 -20.09
N LEU A 40 16.67 1.65 -20.81
CA LEU A 40 17.79 0.77 -20.44
C LEU A 40 18.65 1.40 -19.33
N SER A 41 19.34 0.57 -18.55
CA SER A 41 20.15 1.00 -17.40
C SER A 41 21.23 2.03 -17.73
N HIS A 42 21.83 1.95 -18.93
CA HIS A 42 22.83 2.93 -19.35
C HIS A 42 22.21 4.32 -19.60
N VAL A 43 20.93 4.38 -20.04
CA VAL A 43 20.19 5.64 -20.21
C VAL A 43 19.96 6.31 -18.86
N VAL A 44 19.64 5.56 -17.82
CA VAL A 44 19.49 6.07 -16.46
C VAL A 44 20.84 6.62 -15.94
N SER A 45 21.95 5.91 -16.20
CA SER A 45 23.27 6.32 -15.73
C SER A 45 23.83 7.55 -16.47
N SER A 46 23.46 7.75 -17.74
CA SER A 46 23.89 8.86 -18.60
C SER A 46 22.74 9.83 -18.87
N PHE A 47 21.82 9.97 -17.93
CA PHE A 47 20.53 10.64 -18.11
C PHE A 47 20.66 12.08 -18.61
N ALA A 48 21.50 12.90 -17.97
CA ALA A 48 21.70 14.29 -18.33
C ALA A 48 22.27 14.43 -19.75
N SER A 49 23.38 13.76 -20.05
CA SER A 49 24.06 13.85 -21.36
C SER A 49 23.16 13.38 -22.51
N ILE A 50 22.32 12.37 -22.27
CA ILE A 50 21.38 11.89 -23.28
C ILE A 50 20.28 12.91 -23.53
N LEU A 51 19.76 13.56 -22.50
CA LEU A 51 18.76 14.61 -22.67
C LEU A 51 19.35 15.81 -23.41
N GLU A 52 20.54 16.28 -23.01
CA GLU A 52 21.23 17.41 -23.64
C GLU A 52 21.55 17.16 -25.10
N SER A 53 21.98 15.93 -25.45
CA SER A 53 22.22 15.58 -26.86
C SER A 53 20.97 15.43 -27.70
N THR A 54 19.81 15.23 -27.08
CA THR A 54 18.54 14.98 -27.79
C THR A 54 17.64 16.22 -27.84
N PHE A 55 17.71 17.08 -26.82
CA PHE A 55 16.83 18.25 -26.68
C PHE A 55 17.59 19.52 -26.30
N GLU A 56 17.20 20.61 -26.89
CA GLU A 56 17.51 21.97 -26.41
C GLU A 56 16.37 22.39 -25.45
N MET A 57 16.58 22.23 -24.14
CA MET A 57 15.53 22.39 -23.12
C MET A 57 15.63 23.73 -22.40
N GLY A 58 14.48 24.38 -22.19
CA GLY A 58 14.40 25.53 -21.28
C GLY A 58 14.36 25.10 -19.81
N ARG A 59 13.49 24.17 -19.46
CA ARG A 59 13.36 23.64 -18.07
C ARG A 59 13.12 22.13 -18.09
N LEU A 60 13.75 21.44 -17.15
CA LEU A 60 13.57 20.01 -16.90
C LEU A 60 12.96 19.78 -15.53
N PHE A 61 11.84 19.05 -15.47
CA PHE A 61 11.18 18.61 -14.25
C PHE A 61 11.29 17.09 -14.15
N VAL A 62 11.85 16.57 -13.07
CA VAL A 62 12.05 15.14 -12.88
C VAL A 62 11.42 14.71 -11.57
N GLN A 63 10.49 13.77 -11.64
CA GLN A 63 9.82 13.22 -10.46
C GLN A 63 10.51 11.95 -9.99
N ASN A 64 10.96 11.93 -8.73
CA ASN A 64 11.52 10.76 -8.04
C ASN A 64 12.53 9.99 -8.94
N PRO A 65 13.62 10.62 -9.38
CA PRO A 65 14.61 9.97 -10.24
C PRO A 65 15.35 8.85 -9.49
N PRO A 66 15.75 7.77 -10.18
CA PRO A 66 16.73 6.83 -9.63
C PRO A 66 18.01 7.56 -9.24
N SER A 67 18.70 7.09 -8.19
CA SER A 67 19.92 7.71 -7.65
C SER A 67 21.01 7.94 -8.71
N ARG A 68 21.12 7.05 -9.71
CA ARG A 68 22.06 7.22 -10.82
C ARG A 68 21.69 8.37 -11.75
N ALA A 69 20.38 8.56 -12.03
CA ALA A 69 19.91 9.68 -12.83
C ALA A 69 20.08 11.00 -12.10
N LEU A 70 19.80 11.03 -10.79
CA LEU A 70 20.05 12.21 -9.96
C LEU A 70 21.54 12.59 -9.96
N LYS A 71 22.44 11.65 -9.73
CA LYS A 71 23.88 11.88 -9.79
C LYS A 71 24.36 12.36 -11.17
N SER A 72 23.75 11.87 -12.24
CA SER A 72 24.03 12.36 -13.61
C SER A 72 23.66 13.83 -13.76
N LEU A 73 22.50 14.25 -13.24
CA LEU A 73 22.07 15.66 -13.23
C LEU A 73 22.99 16.54 -12.36
N GLU A 74 23.30 16.11 -11.14
CA GLU A 74 24.19 16.82 -10.20
C GLU A 74 25.60 17.02 -10.79
N SER A 75 26.06 16.11 -11.66
CA SER A 75 27.37 16.18 -12.31
C SER A 75 27.37 17.06 -13.56
N SER A 76 26.23 17.30 -14.17
CA SER A 76 26.10 18.03 -15.45
C SER A 76 25.58 19.45 -15.26
N CYS A 77 24.89 19.74 -14.17
CA CYS A 77 24.34 21.08 -13.90
C CYS A 77 25.17 21.80 -12.82
N ASP A 78 25.26 23.11 -12.92
CA ASP A 78 25.78 23.92 -11.83
C ASP A 78 24.78 23.88 -10.66
N SER A 79 25.28 23.94 -9.41
CA SER A 79 24.43 23.85 -8.21
C SER A 79 23.38 24.96 -8.11
N SER A 80 23.56 26.08 -8.83
CA SER A 80 22.58 27.18 -8.94
C SER A 80 21.39 26.84 -9.85
N ASP A 81 21.54 25.86 -10.74
CA ASP A 81 20.56 25.52 -11.79
C ASP A 81 19.76 24.25 -11.43
N LEU A 82 20.15 23.58 -10.33
CA LEU A 82 19.48 22.39 -9.82
C LEU A 82 18.75 22.71 -8.51
N GLU A 83 17.42 22.60 -8.53
CA GLU A 83 16.57 22.70 -7.35
C GLU A 83 15.98 21.33 -7.00
N ILE A 84 16.19 20.86 -5.76
CA ILE A 84 15.59 19.62 -5.26
C ILE A 84 14.46 19.99 -4.30
N ILE A 85 13.22 19.66 -4.69
CA ILE A 85 12.03 19.91 -3.88
C ILE A 85 11.59 18.61 -3.23
N TYR A 86 11.56 18.59 -1.91
CA TYR A 86 11.05 17.46 -1.15
C TYR A 86 9.57 17.63 -0.88
N HIS A 87 8.79 16.57 -1.09
CA HIS A 87 7.38 16.57 -0.75
C HIS A 87 7.20 16.51 0.78
N GLU A 88 6.43 17.43 1.32
CA GLU A 88 6.07 17.42 2.74
C GLU A 88 4.77 16.63 2.92
N TYR A 89 4.88 15.50 3.59
CA TYR A 89 3.72 14.67 3.90
C TYR A 89 3.01 15.16 5.17
N PRO A 90 1.67 15.13 5.20
CA PRO A 90 0.93 15.42 6.42
C PRO A 90 1.39 14.50 7.56
N ARG A 91 1.71 15.09 8.71
CA ARG A 91 2.04 14.32 9.93
C ARG A 91 0.82 14.24 10.82
N LEU A 92 0.70 13.15 11.56
CA LEU A 92 -0.34 12.93 12.55
C LEU A 92 -0.28 14.04 13.62
N LYS A 93 -1.42 14.69 13.86
CA LYS A 93 -1.59 15.75 14.84
C LYS A 93 -2.65 15.39 15.88
N ARG A 94 -2.69 16.14 16.98
CA ARG A 94 -3.72 15.93 18.03
C ARG A 94 -5.15 16.12 17.53
N GLU A 95 -5.34 17.05 16.60
CA GLU A 95 -6.62 17.35 15.97
C GLU A 95 -7.18 16.20 15.13
N ASP A 96 -6.31 15.31 14.61
CA ASP A 96 -6.70 14.16 13.81
C ASP A 96 -7.27 13.01 14.66
N LEU A 97 -7.02 12.98 15.96
CA LEU A 97 -7.38 11.84 16.82
C LEU A 97 -8.89 11.66 16.97
N SER A 98 -9.66 12.75 17.04
CA SER A 98 -11.12 12.69 17.14
C SER A 98 -11.76 12.19 15.84
N PRO A 99 -11.45 12.74 14.66
CA PRO A 99 -11.87 12.19 13.37
C PRO A 99 -11.49 10.73 13.16
N ILE A 100 -10.27 10.34 13.56
CA ILE A 100 -9.80 8.94 13.50
C ILE A 100 -10.70 8.05 14.35
N TYR A 101 -10.97 8.44 15.61
CA TYR A 101 -11.78 7.65 16.52
C TYR A 101 -13.21 7.48 16.01
N GLU A 102 -13.80 8.53 15.47
CA GLU A 102 -15.13 8.50 14.86
C GLU A 102 -15.18 7.59 13.62
N SER A 103 -14.20 7.71 12.72
CA SER A 103 -14.08 6.83 11.54
C SER A 103 -13.91 5.37 11.94
N LEU A 104 -13.09 5.08 12.96
CA LEU A 104 -12.94 3.74 13.50
C LEU A 104 -14.24 3.17 14.08
N HIS A 105 -15.04 4.00 14.76
CA HIS A 105 -16.35 3.56 15.28
C HIS A 105 -17.32 3.21 14.17
N GLN A 106 -17.31 3.95 13.08
CA GLN A 106 -18.22 3.74 11.95
C GLN A 106 -17.82 2.54 11.06
N LYS A 107 -16.51 2.36 10.81
CA LYS A 107 -16.01 1.42 9.79
C LYS A 107 -15.48 0.11 10.35
N VAL A 108 -15.03 0.09 11.62
CA VAL A 108 -14.48 -1.10 12.27
C VAL A 108 -15.45 -1.56 13.35
N LEU A 109 -16.10 -2.69 13.16
CA LEU A 109 -17.06 -3.23 14.12
C LEU A 109 -16.35 -3.83 15.34
N GLY A 110 -16.96 -3.72 16.50
CA GLY A 110 -16.38 -4.18 17.76
C GLY A 110 -15.04 -3.50 18.09
N GLN A 111 -14.09 -4.27 18.57
CA GLN A 111 -12.68 -3.86 18.82
C GLN A 111 -12.54 -2.64 19.74
N HIS A 112 -13.38 -2.50 20.77
CA HIS A 112 -13.43 -1.31 21.64
C HIS A 112 -12.10 -1.06 22.34
N GLU A 113 -11.51 -2.10 22.92
CA GLU A 113 -10.21 -1.98 23.63
C GLU A 113 -9.07 -1.68 22.65
N SER A 114 -9.06 -2.30 21.47
CA SER A 114 -8.06 -2.06 20.43
C SER A 114 -8.12 -0.62 19.92
N LYS A 115 -9.32 -0.07 19.70
CA LYS A 115 -9.54 1.34 19.30
C LYS A 115 -9.04 2.30 20.35
N LYS A 116 -9.38 2.06 21.62
CA LYS A 116 -8.93 2.88 22.76
C LYS A 116 -7.41 2.83 22.90
N ALA A 117 -6.82 1.63 22.83
CA ALA A 117 -5.38 1.44 22.89
C ALA A 117 -4.68 2.15 21.73
N LEU A 118 -5.25 2.09 20.52
CA LEU A 118 -4.72 2.77 19.35
C LEU A 118 -4.69 4.29 19.55
N ILE A 119 -5.80 4.91 19.91
CA ILE A 119 -5.87 6.37 20.12
C ILE A 119 -4.91 6.82 21.23
N THR A 120 -4.85 6.07 22.33
CA THR A 120 -3.90 6.35 23.44
C THR A 120 -2.45 6.30 22.94
N SER A 121 -2.15 5.30 22.11
CA SER A 121 -0.81 5.11 21.55
C SER A 121 -0.45 6.20 20.53
N LEU A 122 -1.38 6.57 19.67
CA LEU A 122 -1.21 7.66 18.70
C LEU A 122 -0.98 8.98 19.43
N TYR A 123 -1.74 9.27 20.49
CA TYR A 123 -1.54 10.45 21.33
C TYR A 123 -0.11 10.48 21.92
N LYS A 124 0.35 9.33 22.46
CA LYS A 124 1.71 9.19 22.97
C LYS A 124 2.76 9.46 21.88
N LEU A 125 2.57 8.86 20.69
CA LEU A 125 3.49 9.04 19.56
C LEU A 125 3.58 10.51 19.13
N ILE A 126 2.46 11.25 19.10
CA ILE A 126 2.44 12.68 18.79
C ILE A 126 3.25 13.49 19.82
N VAL A 127 3.07 13.20 21.10
CA VAL A 127 3.71 13.97 22.19
C VAL A 127 5.21 13.67 22.31
N MET A 128 5.58 12.41 22.08
CA MET A 128 6.96 11.90 22.24
C MET A 128 7.70 11.82 20.91
N SER A 129 7.17 12.42 19.84
CA SER A 129 7.74 12.34 18.49
C SER A 129 9.19 12.82 18.48
N ASP A 130 10.03 11.92 17.99
CA ASP A 130 11.40 12.19 17.58
C ASP A 130 11.44 12.02 16.08
N GLU A 131 11.59 12.60 15.19
CA GLU A 131 11.60 12.47 13.73
C GLU A 131 11.66 11.02 13.17
N ARG A 132 11.91 10.00 14.01
CA ARG A 132 11.96 8.60 13.58
C ARG A 132 10.58 8.10 13.17
N PRO A 133 10.52 7.08 12.31
CA PRO A 133 9.26 6.38 12.01
C PRO A 133 8.65 5.79 13.28
N SER A 134 7.32 5.79 13.32
CA SER A 134 6.57 5.09 14.35
C SER A 134 6.09 3.75 13.82
N VAL A 135 6.35 2.66 14.53
CA VAL A 135 5.98 1.30 14.10
C VAL A 135 4.94 0.72 15.04
N VAL A 136 3.76 0.45 14.53
CA VAL A 136 2.64 -0.14 15.28
C VAL A 136 2.36 -1.54 14.74
N LEU A 137 2.37 -2.54 15.59
CA LEU A 137 2.02 -3.92 15.24
C LEU A 137 0.58 -4.22 15.66
N PHE A 138 -0.27 -4.55 14.70
CA PHE A 138 -1.58 -5.13 14.92
C PHE A 138 -1.46 -6.65 14.88
N TYR A 139 -1.89 -7.33 15.94
CA TYR A 139 -1.91 -8.79 16.00
C TYR A 139 -3.32 -9.31 16.36
N GLY A 140 -3.61 -10.56 16.05
CA GLY A 140 -4.91 -11.20 16.31
C GLY A 140 -5.49 -11.89 15.08
N PRO A 141 -6.70 -12.46 15.17
CA PRO A 141 -7.33 -13.24 14.10
C PRO A 141 -7.45 -12.50 12.77
N SER A 142 -7.57 -13.26 11.68
CA SER A 142 -7.78 -12.68 10.35
C SER A 142 -9.22 -12.16 10.18
N GLY A 143 -9.38 -11.04 9.49
CA GLY A 143 -10.70 -10.49 9.13
C GLY A 143 -11.38 -9.64 10.20
N VAL A 144 -10.71 -9.34 11.30
CA VAL A 144 -11.27 -8.57 12.44
C VAL A 144 -11.12 -7.05 12.32
N GLY A 145 -10.66 -6.54 11.18
CA GLY A 145 -10.61 -5.09 10.93
C GLY A 145 -9.21 -4.45 10.97
N LYS A 146 -8.10 -5.20 11.12
CA LYS A 146 -6.73 -4.65 11.18
C LYS A 146 -6.39 -3.78 9.96
N THR A 147 -6.62 -4.27 8.75
CA THR A 147 -6.36 -3.52 7.50
C THR A 147 -7.31 -2.32 7.35
N GLU A 148 -8.58 -2.46 7.76
CA GLU A 148 -9.54 -1.37 7.72
C GLU A 148 -9.17 -0.23 8.68
N THR A 149 -8.61 -0.57 9.84
CA THR A 149 -8.04 0.41 10.78
C THR A 149 -6.94 1.24 10.11
N GLY A 150 -6.06 0.62 9.30
CA GLY A 150 -5.03 1.33 8.54
C GLY A 150 -5.60 2.32 7.53
N LYS A 151 -6.68 1.95 6.84
CA LYS A 151 -7.38 2.86 5.91
C LYS A 151 -8.00 4.05 6.63
N CYS A 152 -8.69 3.82 7.75
CA CYS A 152 -9.25 4.90 8.56
C CYS A 152 -8.18 5.92 8.98
N LEU A 153 -7.00 5.44 9.38
CA LEU A 153 -5.88 6.30 9.75
C LEU A 153 -5.37 7.12 8.56
N SER A 154 -5.15 6.47 7.41
CA SER A 154 -4.65 7.14 6.21
C SER A 154 -5.61 8.22 5.71
N GLU A 155 -6.90 7.90 5.61
CA GLU A 155 -7.95 8.84 5.19
C GLU A 155 -8.04 10.06 6.11
N ALA A 156 -7.93 9.86 7.42
CA ALA A 156 -8.03 10.94 8.40
C ALA A 156 -6.80 11.87 8.39
N ILE A 157 -5.61 11.33 8.13
CA ILE A 157 -4.36 12.11 8.03
C ILE A 157 -4.25 12.78 6.65
N GLY A 158 -4.84 12.15 5.63
CA GLY A 158 -4.86 12.60 4.24
C GLY A 158 -4.04 11.71 3.30
N GLY A 159 -4.57 11.47 2.12
CA GLY A 159 -3.97 10.66 1.06
C GLY A 159 -4.34 9.17 1.11
N GLU A 160 -4.09 8.48 0.02
CA GLU A 160 -4.32 7.05 -0.08
C GLU A 160 -3.32 6.23 0.74
N LEU A 161 -3.80 5.11 1.29
CA LEU A 161 -2.98 4.18 2.06
C LEU A 161 -2.01 3.43 1.16
N THR A 162 -0.72 3.62 1.36
CA THR A 162 0.28 2.75 0.76
C THR A 162 0.25 1.39 1.44
N ARG A 163 -0.13 0.35 0.70
CA ARG A 163 -0.24 -1.02 1.22
C ARG A 163 0.71 -1.96 0.53
N VAL A 164 1.53 -2.66 1.30
CA VAL A 164 2.46 -3.69 0.85
C VAL A 164 2.07 -5.03 1.47
N GLN A 165 2.00 -6.08 0.67
CA GLN A 165 1.59 -7.41 1.12
C GLN A 165 2.60 -8.47 0.68
N PHE A 166 3.44 -8.93 1.62
CA PHE A 166 4.51 -9.89 1.33
C PHE A 166 4.03 -11.31 1.07
N SER A 167 2.85 -11.68 1.55
CA SER A 167 2.29 -13.02 1.31
C SER A 167 1.99 -13.32 -0.16
N MET A 168 1.90 -12.30 -1.00
CA MET A 168 1.70 -12.45 -2.45
C MET A 168 3.01 -12.57 -3.23
N MET A 169 4.16 -12.42 -2.58
CA MET A 169 5.47 -12.45 -3.21
C MET A 169 6.16 -13.80 -2.94
N GLN A 170 6.72 -14.42 -3.98
CA GLN A 170 7.66 -15.52 -3.80
C GLN A 170 8.97 -15.01 -3.18
N THR A 171 9.78 -15.92 -2.63
CA THR A 171 11.01 -15.54 -1.92
C THR A 171 11.92 -14.62 -2.72
N ASN A 172 12.15 -14.95 -4.01
CA ASN A 172 13.00 -14.14 -4.88
C ASN A 172 12.35 -12.80 -5.24
N GLU A 173 11.04 -12.76 -5.43
CA GLU A 173 10.29 -11.52 -5.70
C GLU A 173 10.33 -10.59 -4.49
N ALA A 174 10.17 -11.11 -3.27
CA ALA A 174 10.27 -10.32 -2.05
C ALA A 174 11.70 -9.75 -1.86
N TYR A 175 12.72 -10.53 -2.21
CA TYR A 175 14.09 -10.05 -2.20
C TYR A 175 14.30 -8.92 -3.21
N GLU A 176 13.94 -9.13 -4.48
CA GLU A 176 14.04 -8.11 -5.54
C GLU A 176 13.24 -6.84 -5.21
N TYR A 177 12.05 -7.00 -4.62
CA TYR A 177 11.20 -5.90 -4.22
C TYR A 177 11.82 -5.05 -3.10
N LEU A 178 12.47 -5.68 -2.11
CA LEU A 178 13.10 -4.96 -0.99
C LEU A 178 14.49 -4.42 -1.34
N PHE A 179 15.34 -5.22 -1.96
CA PHE A 179 16.72 -4.79 -2.27
C PHE A 179 16.83 -4.00 -3.57
N GLY A 180 15.76 -3.95 -4.35
CA GLY A 180 15.77 -3.40 -5.70
C GLY A 180 16.36 -4.39 -6.71
N ALA A 181 15.74 -4.43 -7.86
CA ALA A 181 16.21 -5.16 -9.03
C ALA A 181 16.52 -4.18 -10.16
N GLU A 182 16.19 -4.52 -11.40
CA GLU A 182 16.20 -3.54 -12.49
C GLU A 182 15.24 -2.39 -12.17
N HIS A 183 15.66 -1.17 -12.51
CA HIS A 183 14.89 0.05 -12.23
C HIS A 183 13.48 0.06 -12.88
N SER A 184 13.21 -0.85 -13.82
CA SER A 184 11.90 -1.08 -14.44
C SER A 184 10.93 -1.85 -13.54
N LYS A 185 11.41 -2.60 -12.57
CA LYS A 185 10.58 -3.40 -11.66
C LYS A 185 10.01 -2.56 -10.52
N ALA A 186 8.87 -3.01 -9.97
CA ALA A 186 8.35 -2.46 -8.73
C ALA A 186 9.35 -2.69 -7.59
N SER A 187 9.48 -1.72 -6.68
CA SER A 187 10.28 -1.86 -5.46
C SER A 187 9.62 -1.12 -4.30
N PHE A 188 9.94 -1.54 -3.09
CA PHE A 188 9.43 -0.92 -1.88
C PHE A 188 9.86 0.55 -1.78
N ALA A 189 11.07 0.89 -2.24
CA ALA A 189 11.52 2.28 -2.31
C ALA A 189 10.62 3.12 -3.22
N ARG A 190 10.21 2.60 -4.39
CA ARG A 190 9.31 3.32 -5.30
C ARG A 190 7.93 3.52 -4.70
N ASP A 191 7.40 2.51 -4.00
CA ASP A 191 6.11 2.63 -3.32
C ASP A 191 6.19 3.66 -2.18
N LEU A 192 7.28 3.68 -1.41
CA LEU A 192 7.53 4.70 -0.40
C LEU A 192 7.67 6.11 -1.01
N LEU A 193 8.35 6.27 -2.14
CA LEU A 193 8.48 7.55 -2.84
C LEU A 193 7.17 8.01 -3.47
N GLY A 194 6.34 7.07 -3.90
CA GLY A 194 5.03 7.34 -4.51
C GLY A 194 3.88 7.50 -3.52
N ARG A 195 4.15 7.36 -2.21
CA ARG A 195 3.09 7.45 -1.20
C ARG A 195 2.39 8.80 -1.22
N GLU A 196 1.11 8.81 -0.98
CA GLU A 196 0.30 10.01 -0.82
C GLU A 196 0.10 10.34 0.67
N SER A 197 -0.09 9.29 1.49
CA SER A 197 -0.22 9.42 2.93
C SER A 197 1.08 9.10 3.64
N ASN A 198 1.27 9.70 4.83
CA ASN A 198 2.38 9.34 5.71
C ASN A 198 2.09 8.09 6.58
N VAL A 199 1.07 7.29 6.17
CA VAL A 199 0.74 5.98 6.73
C VAL A 199 1.08 4.90 5.72
N VAL A 200 1.89 3.93 6.14
CA VAL A 200 2.28 2.78 5.31
C VAL A 200 1.89 1.49 6.00
N LEU A 201 1.06 0.70 5.35
CA LEU A 201 0.61 -0.59 5.86
C LEU A 201 1.44 -1.72 5.24
N ILE A 202 2.11 -2.49 6.09
CA ILE A 202 2.78 -3.74 5.72
C ILE A 202 1.92 -4.89 6.23
N ASP A 203 1.17 -5.49 5.32
CA ASP A 203 0.18 -6.50 5.64
C ASP A 203 0.80 -7.91 5.72
N GLU A 204 0.34 -8.71 6.69
CA GLU A 204 0.83 -10.06 6.95
C GLU A 204 2.37 -10.11 7.19
N PHE A 205 2.87 -9.22 8.04
CA PHE A 205 4.31 -9.09 8.32
C PHE A 205 4.94 -10.39 8.84
N GLU A 206 4.15 -11.29 9.44
CA GLU A 206 4.61 -12.63 9.84
C GLU A 206 5.06 -13.51 8.67
N LYS A 207 4.74 -13.13 7.43
CA LYS A 207 5.18 -13.84 6.22
C LYS A 207 6.53 -13.37 5.70
N VAL A 208 7.00 -12.22 6.19
CA VAL A 208 8.34 -11.72 5.83
C VAL A 208 9.40 -12.66 6.41
N GLN A 209 10.28 -13.14 5.57
CA GLN A 209 11.36 -14.02 6.01
C GLN A 209 12.35 -13.28 6.92
N PRO A 210 12.83 -13.88 8.01
CA PRO A 210 13.79 -13.25 8.92
C PRO A 210 15.07 -12.74 8.26
N SER A 211 15.52 -13.37 7.17
CA SER A 211 16.66 -12.93 6.37
C SER A 211 16.48 -11.54 5.72
N LEU A 212 15.23 -11.10 5.55
CA LEU A 212 14.88 -9.80 4.96
C LEU A 212 14.72 -8.70 6.02
N TYR A 213 14.72 -9.02 7.30
CA TYR A 213 14.50 -8.02 8.36
C TYR A 213 15.57 -6.91 8.39
N ASN A 214 16.77 -7.18 7.89
CA ASN A 214 17.85 -6.17 7.84
C ASN A 214 17.44 -4.91 7.08
N MET A 215 16.58 -5.03 6.06
CA MET A 215 16.09 -3.87 5.30
C MET A 215 15.19 -2.96 6.12
N PHE A 216 14.50 -3.52 7.12
CA PHE A 216 13.60 -2.78 8.00
C PHE A 216 14.34 -2.17 9.22
N TYR A 217 15.54 -2.66 9.55
CA TYR A 217 16.24 -2.14 10.74
C TYR A 217 16.61 -0.68 10.58
N GLN A 218 17.30 -0.32 9.50
CA GLN A 218 17.66 1.07 9.25
C GLN A 218 16.42 1.94 9.00
N LEU A 219 15.43 1.41 8.28
CA LEU A 219 14.18 2.10 8.03
C LEU A 219 13.47 2.49 9.34
N PHE A 220 13.35 1.56 10.28
CA PHE A 220 12.63 1.80 11.53
C PHE A 220 13.46 2.58 12.57
N ASP A 221 14.78 2.45 12.54
CA ASP A 221 15.66 3.14 13.48
C ASP A 221 15.94 4.60 13.08
N GLU A 222 16.12 4.87 11.77
CA GLU A 222 16.61 6.14 11.24
C GLU A 222 15.62 6.83 10.30
N GLY A 223 14.60 6.11 9.81
CA GLY A 223 13.72 6.60 8.75
C GLY A 223 14.40 6.68 7.39
N LYS A 224 15.49 5.95 7.20
CA LYS A 224 16.23 5.90 5.95
C LYS A 224 16.06 4.53 5.28
N TYR A 225 15.66 4.52 4.02
CA TYR A 225 15.57 3.31 3.24
C TYR A 225 16.36 3.46 1.93
N VAL A 226 17.23 2.50 1.66
CA VAL A 226 18.07 2.51 0.46
C VAL A 226 17.98 1.16 -0.22
N ASP A 227 17.57 1.17 -1.50
CA ASP A 227 17.69 0.01 -2.38
C ASP A 227 18.75 0.25 -3.46
N THR A 228 18.87 -0.64 -4.42
CA THR A 228 19.85 -0.53 -5.53
C THR A 228 19.67 0.74 -6.38
N ASN A 229 18.44 1.29 -6.44
CA ASN A 229 18.10 2.36 -7.36
C ASN A 229 17.69 3.66 -6.67
N TYR A 230 17.20 3.60 -5.43
CA TYR A 230 16.59 4.74 -4.75
C TYR A 230 17.06 4.89 -3.31
N GLU A 231 17.06 6.12 -2.85
CA GLU A 231 17.20 6.49 -1.44
C GLU A 231 15.94 7.26 -1.02
N VAL A 232 15.33 6.84 0.08
CA VAL A 232 14.03 7.35 0.55
C VAL A 232 14.15 7.85 1.97
N ASP A 233 13.67 9.08 2.20
CA ASP A 233 13.40 9.61 3.53
C ASP A 233 11.97 9.19 3.97
N ALA A 234 11.91 8.38 5.01
CA ALA A 234 10.68 7.90 5.65
C ALA A 234 10.54 8.41 7.10
N ARG A 235 11.26 9.48 7.47
CA ARG A 235 11.14 10.10 8.79
C ARG A 235 9.72 10.61 9.02
N GLY A 236 9.18 10.33 10.21
CA GLY A 236 7.80 10.68 10.57
C GLY A 236 6.73 9.80 9.94
N VAL A 237 7.09 8.76 9.18
CA VAL A 237 6.12 7.77 8.67
C VAL A 237 5.55 6.93 9.82
N LEU A 238 4.26 6.68 9.77
CA LEU A 238 3.57 5.71 10.61
C LEU A 238 3.48 4.37 9.88
N PHE A 239 4.33 3.42 10.24
CA PHE A 239 4.26 2.05 9.74
C PHE A 239 3.28 1.23 10.57
N LEU A 240 2.30 0.67 9.90
CA LEU A 240 1.33 -0.26 10.47
C LEU A 240 1.68 -1.67 9.97
N LEU A 241 2.10 -2.53 10.87
CA LEU A 241 2.35 -3.93 10.58
C LEU A 241 1.12 -4.74 10.98
N THR A 242 0.52 -5.53 10.11
CA THR A 242 -0.51 -6.48 10.52
C THR A 242 0.07 -7.88 10.62
N SER A 243 -0.48 -8.67 11.52
CA SER A 243 -0.09 -10.07 11.71
C SER A 243 -1.23 -10.92 12.26
N ASN A 244 -1.12 -12.23 12.10
CA ASN A 244 -2.07 -13.18 12.66
C ASN A 244 -1.52 -13.89 13.93
N PHE A 245 -0.54 -13.28 14.60
CA PHE A 245 -0.05 -13.80 15.86
C PHE A 245 -1.17 -13.81 16.92
N PRO A 246 -1.31 -14.88 17.71
CA PRO A 246 -2.37 -15.00 18.71
C PRO A 246 -2.14 -14.13 19.95
N SER A 247 -0.93 -13.60 20.14
CA SER A 247 -0.59 -12.74 21.29
C SER A 247 0.69 -11.96 21.01
N GLU A 248 0.91 -10.89 21.78
CA GLU A 248 2.18 -10.14 21.77
C GLU A 248 3.39 -11.01 22.07
N LYS A 249 3.25 -11.95 23.03
CA LYS A 249 4.31 -12.92 23.37
C LYS A 249 4.67 -13.82 22.18
N ALA A 250 3.68 -14.25 21.41
CA ALA A 250 3.90 -15.03 20.18
C ALA A 250 4.59 -14.18 19.11
N ALA A 251 4.17 -12.92 18.92
CA ALA A 251 4.81 -11.99 18.02
C ALA A 251 6.29 -11.77 18.39
N ARG A 252 6.58 -11.50 19.65
CA ARG A 252 7.95 -11.32 20.16
C ARG A 252 8.83 -12.53 19.90
N ARG A 253 8.30 -13.74 20.09
CA ARG A 253 9.05 -14.98 19.83
C ARG A 253 9.33 -15.17 18.33
N ALA A 254 8.35 -14.90 17.48
CA ALA A 254 8.45 -15.12 16.04
C ALA A 254 9.34 -14.10 15.35
N LEU A 255 9.21 -12.82 15.70
CA LEU A 255 9.98 -11.72 15.10
C LEU A 255 11.42 -11.64 15.65
N GLY A 256 11.66 -12.21 16.83
CA GLY A 256 12.94 -12.10 17.52
C GLY A 256 13.13 -10.72 18.19
N SER A 257 14.07 -10.66 19.14
CA SER A 257 14.30 -9.45 19.96
C SER A 257 14.71 -8.23 19.12
N ALA A 258 15.53 -8.42 18.09
CA ALA A 258 16.04 -7.33 17.26
C ALA A 258 14.94 -6.62 16.47
N MET A 259 14.02 -7.36 15.83
CA MET A 259 12.88 -6.78 15.11
C MET A 259 11.86 -6.23 16.10
N PHE A 260 11.54 -6.99 17.14
CA PHE A 260 10.51 -6.62 18.10
C PHE A 260 10.83 -5.34 18.88
N SER A 261 12.12 -5.06 19.16
CA SER A 261 12.54 -3.82 19.85
C SER A 261 12.29 -2.54 19.04
N ARG A 262 12.05 -2.63 17.75
CA ARG A 262 11.75 -1.52 16.84
C ARG A 262 10.26 -1.23 16.71
N ILE A 263 9.43 -2.11 17.27
CA ILE A 263 7.98 -1.90 17.33
C ILE A 263 7.68 -0.98 18.51
N SER A 264 7.14 0.20 18.20
CA SER A 264 6.81 1.22 19.21
C SER A 264 5.61 0.83 20.06
N VAL A 265 4.64 0.14 19.44
CA VAL A 265 3.36 -0.24 20.07
C VAL A 265 2.84 -1.55 19.48
N CYS A 266 2.32 -2.42 20.36
CA CYS A 266 1.58 -3.63 19.97
C CYS A 266 0.11 -3.47 20.35
N ILE A 267 -0.81 -3.71 19.40
CA ILE A 267 -2.27 -3.62 19.62
C ILE A 267 -2.90 -4.95 19.22
N GLY A 268 -3.55 -5.58 20.21
CA GLY A 268 -4.27 -6.83 20.00
C GLY A 268 -5.66 -6.58 19.46
N PHE A 269 -6.04 -7.35 18.45
CA PHE A 269 -7.41 -7.45 17.94
C PHE A 269 -7.98 -8.78 18.39
N GLU A 270 -9.18 -8.75 18.91
CA GLU A 270 -9.89 -9.93 19.39
C GLU A 270 -10.83 -10.48 18.33
N ASP A 271 -11.27 -11.71 18.50
CA ASP A 271 -12.35 -12.25 17.68
C ASP A 271 -13.63 -11.43 17.93
N LEU A 272 -14.44 -11.28 16.89
CA LEU A 272 -15.69 -10.54 16.99
C LEU A 272 -16.73 -11.39 17.73
N ASP A 273 -17.54 -10.74 18.54
CA ASP A 273 -18.66 -11.41 19.17
C ASP A 273 -19.76 -11.79 18.15
N PRO A 274 -20.69 -12.69 18.50
CA PRO A 274 -21.74 -13.11 17.58
C PRO A 274 -22.62 -11.98 17.05
N GLU A 275 -22.84 -10.93 17.86
CA GLU A 275 -23.65 -9.77 17.49
C GLU A 275 -22.94 -8.92 16.41
N ASP A 276 -21.65 -8.67 16.57
CA ASP A 276 -20.86 -7.93 15.59
C ASP A 276 -20.67 -8.73 14.30
N LYS A 277 -20.51 -10.07 14.39
CA LYS A 277 -20.51 -10.96 13.23
C LYS A 277 -21.86 -10.89 12.47
N ALA A 278 -22.99 -10.84 13.19
CA ALA A 278 -24.31 -10.67 12.59
C ALA A 278 -24.42 -9.33 11.83
N LYS A 279 -23.95 -8.22 12.41
CA LYS A 279 -23.91 -6.91 11.74
C LYS A 279 -23.08 -6.94 10.46
N ILE A 280 -21.98 -7.70 10.44
CA ILE A 280 -21.16 -7.89 9.21
C ILE A 280 -21.96 -8.65 8.15
N ALA A 281 -22.70 -9.67 8.54
CA ALA A 281 -23.56 -10.42 7.63
C ALA A 281 -24.68 -9.53 7.05
N GLU A 282 -25.32 -8.73 7.90
CA GLU A 282 -26.34 -7.76 7.49
C GLU A 282 -25.79 -6.74 6.50
N SER A 283 -24.67 -6.08 6.84
CA SER A 283 -24.03 -5.10 5.96
C SER A 283 -23.69 -5.70 4.60
N ARG A 284 -23.21 -6.96 4.56
CA ARG A 284 -22.93 -7.62 3.29
C ARG A 284 -24.19 -7.98 2.53
N PHE A 285 -25.23 -8.41 3.23
CA PHE A 285 -26.53 -8.67 2.63
C PHE A 285 -27.12 -7.41 1.99
N ASP A 286 -27.12 -6.29 2.70
CA ASP A 286 -27.61 -5.00 2.21
C ASP A 286 -26.83 -4.50 0.99
N GLU A 287 -25.50 -4.69 0.99
CA GLU A 287 -24.64 -4.37 -0.16
C GLU A 287 -25.04 -5.18 -1.41
N VAL A 288 -25.33 -6.48 -1.23
CA VAL A 288 -25.77 -7.35 -2.33
C VAL A 288 -27.17 -6.95 -2.79
N MET A 289 -28.09 -6.74 -1.85
CA MET A 289 -29.47 -6.30 -2.15
C MET A 289 -29.49 -4.98 -2.93
N GLY A 290 -28.54 -4.07 -2.63
CA GLY A 290 -28.42 -2.81 -3.36
C GLY A 290 -28.08 -2.96 -4.86
N LYS A 291 -27.56 -4.12 -5.28
CA LYS A 291 -27.18 -4.43 -6.68
C LYS A 291 -28.27 -5.17 -7.45
N LEU A 292 -29.32 -5.67 -6.76
CA LEU A 292 -30.41 -6.46 -7.35
C LEU A 292 -31.52 -5.55 -7.90
N ASN A 293 -32.24 -6.05 -8.91
CA ASN A 293 -33.46 -5.42 -9.39
C ASN A 293 -34.65 -5.68 -8.43
N GLU A 294 -35.81 -5.05 -8.68
CA GLU A 294 -36.97 -5.12 -7.79
C GLU A 294 -37.53 -6.55 -7.62
N ASP A 295 -37.61 -7.34 -8.69
CA ASP A 295 -38.14 -8.70 -8.66
C ASP A 295 -37.21 -9.66 -7.91
N GLU A 296 -35.91 -9.50 -8.12
CA GLU A 296 -34.86 -10.24 -7.40
C GLU A 296 -34.88 -9.91 -5.91
N ARG A 297 -35.01 -8.62 -5.56
CA ARG A 297 -35.13 -8.18 -4.16
C ARG A 297 -36.33 -8.80 -3.48
N ALA A 298 -37.51 -8.74 -4.12
CA ALA A 298 -38.75 -9.34 -3.58
C ALA A 298 -38.56 -10.85 -3.34
N THR A 299 -37.88 -11.56 -4.25
CA THR A 299 -37.58 -12.99 -4.10
C THR A 299 -36.69 -13.27 -2.88
N ILE A 300 -35.68 -12.43 -2.64
CA ILE A 300 -34.75 -12.60 -1.52
C ILE A 300 -35.39 -12.16 -0.20
N GLU A 301 -36.18 -11.09 -0.18
CA GLU A 301 -36.91 -10.63 1.01
C GLU A 301 -37.90 -11.66 1.51
N ALA A 302 -38.56 -12.40 0.59
CA ALA A 302 -39.41 -13.53 0.92
C ALA A 302 -38.67 -14.74 1.48
N SER A 303 -37.32 -14.74 1.43
CA SER A 303 -36.48 -15.83 1.94
C SER A 303 -36.07 -15.61 3.38
N ASN A 304 -35.64 -16.67 4.05
CA ASN A 304 -35.12 -16.59 5.43
C ASN A 304 -33.58 -16.39 5.51
N ILE A 305 -32.94 -15.99 4.41
CA ILE A 305 -31.47 -15.93 4.32
C ILE A 305 -30.88 -15.01 5.39
N LEU A 306 -31.36 -13.77 5.48
CA LEU A 306 -30.84 -12.80 6.45
C LEU A 306 -31.07 -13.26 7.89
N ALA A 307 -32.26 -13.75 8.21
CA ALA A 307 -32.59 -14.24 9.54
C ALA A 307 -31.67 -15.42 9.95
N TRP A 308 -31.46 -16.34 9.03
CA TRP A 308 -30.53 -17.46 9.25
C TRP A 308 -29.10 -16.98 9.55
N PHE A 309 -28.58 -16.02 8.79
CA PHE A 309 -27.23 -15.49 9.03
C PHE A 309 -27.13 -14.71 10.34
N ARG A 310 -28.18 -13.96 10.75
CA ARG A 310 -28.23 -13.31 12.06
C ARG A 310 -28.06 -14.30 13.21
N GLU A 311 -28.77 -15.41 13.15
CA GLU A 311 -28.71 -16.43 14.20
C GLU A 311 -27.42 -17.27 14.17
N ASN A 312 -26.81 -17.44 13.01
CA ASN A 312 -25.69 -18.37 12.81
C ASN A 312 -24.35 -17.71 12.54
N ALA A 313 -24.27 -16.38 12.50
CA ALA A 313 -23.03 -15.64 12.23
C ALA A 313 -21.90 -15.98 13.22
N GLY A 314 -22.24 -16.25 14.47
CA GLY A 314 -21.29 -16.65 15.51
C GLY A 314 -20.49 -17.91 15.22
N ARG A 315 -20.96 -18.78 14.31
CA ARG A 315 -20.27 -20.02 13.90
C ARG A 315 -19.08 -19.79 12.95
N TYR A 316 -18.92 -18.59 12.44
CA TYR A 316 -17.86 -18.28 11.49
C TYR A 316 -16.66 -17.66 12.19
N ASP A 317 -15.50 -18.29 12.05
CA ASP A 317 -14.23 -17.80 12.59
C ASP A 317 -13.58 -16.75 11.65
N ASN A 318 -14.01 -16.69 10.38
CA ASN A 318 -13.43 -15.80 9.38
C ASN A 318 -14.51 -14.94 8.69
N MET A 319 -14.40 -13.64 8.85
CA MET A 319 -15.38 -12.67 8.32
C MET A 319 -15.40 -12.62 6.78
N ARG A 320 -14.30 -12.93 6.12
CA ARG A 320 -14.28 -13.05 4.66
C ARG A 320 -15.14 -14.25 4.21
N THR A 321 -15.04 -15.36 4.91
CA THR A 321 -15.85 -16.55 4.66
C THR A 321 -17.32 -16.26 4.94
N LEU A 322 -17.65 -15.56 6.03
CA LEU A 322 -19.03 -15.16 6.33
C LEU A 322 -19.62 -14.30 5.20
N LYS A 323 -18.93 -13.24 4.78
CA LYS A 323 -19.36 -12.37 3.67
C LYS A 323 -19.59 -13.15 2.37
N ASN A 324 -18.67 -14.04 2.01
CA ASN A 324 -18.80 -14.87 0.80
C ASN A 324 -19.98 -15.84 0.89
N LYS A 325 -20.28 -16.37 2.08
CA LYS A 325 -21.42 -17.27 2.29
C LYS A 325 -22.75 -16.55 2.19
N VAL A 326 -22.85 -15.32 2.72
CA VAL A 326 -24.03 -14.46 2.55
C VAL A 326 -24.28 -14.20 1.07
N GLU A 327 -23.27 -13.75 0.35
CA GLU A 327 -23.36 -13.50 -1.09
C GLU A 327 -23.77 -14.75 -1.86
N LYS A 328 -23.10 -15.86 -1.61
CA LYS A 328 -23.39 -17.14 -2.26
C LYS A 328 -24.85 -17.57 -2.02
N ALA A 329 -25.35 -17.49 -0.80
CA ALA A 329 -26.72 -17.89 -0.48
C ALA A 329 -27.77 -17.04 -1.24
N VAL A 330 -27.52 -15.74 -1.41
CA VAL A 330 -28.42 -14.87 -2.19
C VAL A 330 -28.43 -15.30 -3.66
N PHE A 331 -27.25 -15.48 -4.27
CA PHE A 331 -27.18 -15.84 -5.70
C PHE A 331 -27.61 -17.29 -5.98
N GLU A 332 -27.36 -18.23 -5.07
CA GLU A 332 -27.92 -19.58 -5.17
C GLU A 332 -29.44 -19.54 -5.20
N ARG A 333 -30.08 -18.77 -4.31
CA ARG A 333 -31.54 -18.65 -4.28
C ARG A 333 -32.09 -18.04 -5.57
N LEU A 334 -31.42 -17.08 -6.18
CA LEU A 334 -31.84 -16.45 -7.43
C LEU A 334 -31.64 -17.36 -8.64
N SER A 335 -30.61 -18.22 -8.60
CA SER A 335 -30.31 -19.15 -9.70
C SER A 335 -31.10 -20.48 -9.64
N ASP A 336 -31.67 -20.84 -8.48
CA ASP A 336 -32.46 -22.07 -8.32
C ASP A 336 -33.53 -22.30 -9.40
N PRO A 337 -34.36 -21.31 -9.81
CA PRO A 337 -35.35 -21.50 -10.86
C PRO A 337 -34.71 -21.86 -12.21
N ILE A 338 -33.61 -21.19 -12.57
CA ILE A 338 -32.89 -21.39 -13.84
C ILE A 338 -32.29 -22.80 -13.90
N ILE A 339 -31.74 -23.29 -12.80
CA ILE A 339 -31.13 -24.61 -12.72
C ILE A 339 -32.19 -25.71 -12.78
N ASN A 340 -33.33 -25.50 -12.12
CA ASN A 340 -34.42 -26.49 -12.08
C ASN A 340 -35.22 -26.57 -13.39
N GLU A 341 -35.37 -25.46 -14.12
CA GLU A 341 -35.98 -25.48 -15.46
C GLU A 341 -35.12 -26.20 -16.50
N GLY A 342 -33.79 -26.08 -16.41
CA GLY A 342 -32.85 -26.81 -17.33
C GLY A 342 -32.70 -28.30 -17.04
N SER A 343 -33.26 -28.80 -15.93
CA SER A 343 -33.18 -30.26 -15.56
C SER A 343 -34.36 -31.08 -16.06
N HIS A 344 -35.28 -30.47 -16.78
CA HIS A 344 -36.49 -31.12 -17.32
C HIS A 344 -36.47 -31.29 -18.86
N GLU A 345 -35.36 -30.99 -19.52
CA GLU A 345 -35.10 -31.41 -20.92
C GLU A 345 -34.07 -32.55 -20.94
#